data_5b2f779d99eb60d54cf25f276798be2f
#
_entry.id   5b2f779d99eb60d54cf25f276798be2f
#
_cell.length_a   1.000
_cell.length_b   1.000
_cell.length_c   1.000
_cell.angle_alpha   90.00
_cell.angle_beta   90.00
_cell.angle_gamma   90.00
#
_symmetry.space_group_name_H-M   'P 1'
#
loop_
_entity.id
_entity.type
_entity.pdbx_description
1 polymer ?
#
loop_
_entity_poly.entity_id
_entity_poly.type
_entity_poly.pdbx_seq_one_letter_code
_entity_poly.pdbx_strand_id
1 'polypeptide(L)'
;MATYEKNGLKSNRDAFYFQDLRSTTQNPFLKIKIENDNQTSGYACFNLSATNGVQMVFISFALSYQSKAVCVRSINSNCEIHCYFDPNEQCTYFSFIGTSYSGTLHCVGAYLTVKNIKIEILKDVDVTSFQEINVE
;
A
#
# COMPACT_ATOMS: atom_id res chain seq x y z
N MET A 1 -31.60 -11.28 -6.50
CA MET A 1 -31.06 -10.98 -6.13
C MET A 1 -30.22 -10.45 -6.01
N ALA A 2 -30.11 -10.67 -6.58
CA ALA A 2 -29.04 -10.00 -6.37
C ALA A 2 -28.91 -9.38 -5.21
N THR A 3 -29.49 -9.71 -4.53
CA THR A 3 -29.30 -9.16 -3.26
C THR A 3 -28.03 -9.52 -2.65
N TYR A 4 -27.39 -10.47 -3.19
CA TYR A 4 -26.15 -10.89 -2.59
C TYR A 4 -25.12 -9.78 -2.54
N GLU A 5 -25.07 -8.93 -3.50
CA GLU A 5 -24.10 -7.88 -3.42
C GLU A 5 -24.51 -6.79 -2.47
N LYS A 6 -25.72 -6.78 -2.04
CA LYS A 6 -26.12 -5.83 -1.06
C LYS A 6 -25.87 -6.27 0.34
N ASN A 7 -25.50 -7.51 0.49
CA ASN A 7 -25.26 -7.99 1.82
C ASN A 7 -23.87 -7.63 2.24
N GLY A 8 -23.45 -8.16 3.32
CA GLY A 8 -22.20 -7.78 3.90
C GLY A 8 -20.98 -8.08 3.08
N LEU A 9 -21.12 -8.82 2.02
CA LEU A 9 -19.96 -9.10 1.21
C LEU A 9 -19.32 -7.86 0.64
N LYS A 10 -20.13 -6.85 0.39
CA LYS A 10 -19.62 -5.63 -0.19
C LYS A 10 -19.35 -4.57 0.84
N SER A 11 -19.28 -4.88 2.07
CA SER A 11 -19.21 -3.90 3.11
C SER A 11 -17.84 -3.26 3.19
N ASN A 12 -17.12 -3.56 4.22
CA ASN A 12 -15.89 -2.85 4.54
C ASN A 12 -14.78 -3.07 3.55
N ARG A 13 -14.67 -4.27 3.01
CA ARG A 13 -13.59 -4.56 2.10
C ARG A 13 -13.72 -3.83 0.78
N ASP A 14 -14.95 -3.70 0.30
CA ASP A 14 -15.14 -3.06 -1.00
C ASP A 14 -14.79 -1.59 -0.96
N ALA A 15 -14.86 -0.97 0.19
CA ALA A 15 -14.57 0.45 0.31
C ALA A 15 -13.11 0.78 0.01
N PHE A 16 -12.22 -0.19 0.14
CA PHE A 16 -10.80 0.05 -0.12
C PHE A 16 -10.17 -1.03 -0.99
N TYR A 17 -10.99 -1.73 -1.76
CA TYR A 17 -10.48 -2.76 -2.65
C TYR A 17 -9.61 -2.19 -3.73
N PHE A 18 -9.87 -0.98 -4.14
CA PHE A 18 -9.31 -0.49 -5.36
C PHE A 18 -9.17 1.03 -5.25
N GLN A 19 -7.97 1.51 -5.44
CA GLN A 19 -7.71 2.95 -5.46
C GLN A 19 -6.78 3.29 -6.60
N ASP A 20 -7.17 4.27 -7.39
CA ASP A 20 -6.31 4.83 -8.42
C ASP A 20 -5.35 5.80 -7.78
N LEU A 21 -4.10 5.68 -8.17
CA LEU A 21 -3.03 6.52 -7.67
C LEU A 21 -2.33 7.15 -8.86
N ARG A 22 -2.20 8.46 -8.86
CA ARG A 22 -1.55 9.16 -9.93
C ARG A 22 -0.69 10.27 -9.40
N SER A 23 0.48 10.43 -9.98
CA SER A 23 1.38 11.50 -9.60
C SER A 23 2.32 11.82 -10.75
N THR A 24 2.61 13.10 -10.95
CA THR A 24 3.67 13.51 -11.83
C THR A 24 4.97 13.75 -11.08
N THR A 25 4.97 13.54 -9.77
CA THR A 25 6.16 13.68 -8.94
C THR A 25 7.18 12.63 -9.33
N GLN A 26 8.42 13.06 -9.54
CA GLN A 26 9.53 12.14 -9.78
C GLN A 26 10.02 11.57 -8.46
N ASN A 27 10.39 10.29 -8.48
CA ASN A 27 10.88 9.57 -7.30
C ASN A 27 9.94 9.73 -6.12
N PRO A 28 8.66 9.36 -6.27
CA PRO A 28 7.69 9.60 -5.21
C PRO A 28 7.82 8.59 -4.08
N PHE A 29 7.30 8.99 -2.93
CA PHE A 29 7.05 8.08 -1.82
C PHE A 29 5.56 7.85 -1.73
N LEU A 30 5.17 6.60 -1.57
CA LEU A 30 3.78 6.23 -1.33
C LEU A 30 3.63 5.88 0.14
N LYS A 31 2.88 6.67 0.87
CA LYS A 31 2.63 6.44 2.30
C LYS A 31 1.30 5.75 2.46
N ILE A 32 1.30 4.63 3.16
CA ILE A 32 0.09 3.82 3.38
C ILE A 32 -0.11 3.61 4.86
N LYS A 33 -1.31 3.89 5.32
CA LYS A 33 -1.69 3.69 6.71
C LYS A 33 -3.10 3.12 6.78
N ILE A 34 -3.28 2.13 7.66
CA ILE A 34 -4.58 1.54 7.91
C ILE A 34 -5.12 2.08 9.23
N GLU A 35 -6.37 2.55 9.21
CA GLU A 35 -7.05 2.93 10.43
C GLU A 35 -7.90 1.75 10.88
N ASN A 36 -7.58 1.23 12.05
CA ASN A 36 -8.26 0.07 12.61
C ASN A 36 -9.23 0.46 13.68
N ASP A 37 -10.17 -0.44 13.94
CA ASP A 37 -11.17 -0.26 14.98
C ASP A 37 -10.82 -1.18 16.14
N ASN A 38 -9.92 -0.72 17.00
CA ASN A 38 -9.51 -1.45 18.23
C ASN A 38 -8.91 -2.81 18.00
N GLN A 39 -8.22 -2.98 16.89
CA GLN A 39 -7.55 -4.25 16.60
C GLN A 39 -6.19 -4.30 17.26
N THR A 40 -5.83 -5.46 17.78
CA THR A 40 -4.50 -5.69 18.34
C THR A 40 -3.72 -6.71 17.53
N SER A 41 -4.33 -7.29 16.52
CA SER A 41 -3.67 -8.24 15.64
C SER A 41 -4.43 -8.30 14.33
N GLY A 42 -3.87 -9.00 13.36
CA GLY A 42 -4.49 -9.14 12.05
C GLY A 42 -3.67 -8.46 10.97
N TYR A 43 -4.15 -8.59 9.75
CA TYR A 43 -3.44 -8.06 8.59
C TYR A 43 -4.39 -7.85 7.42
N ALA A 44 -3.93 -7.07 6.46
CA ALA A 44 -4.60 -6.91 5.17
C ALA A 44 -3.56 -7.09 4.07
N CYS A 45 -3.93 -7.79 3.01
CA CYS A 45 -3.06 -8.09 1.89
C CYS A 45 -3.42 -7.22 0.70
N PHE A 46 -2.39 -6.79 -0.01
CA PHE A 46 -2.53 -5.83 -1.10
C PHE A 46 -1.69 -6.23 -2.30
N ASN A 47 -2.18 -5.85 -3.46
CA ASN A 47 -1.39 -5.79 -4.68
C ASN A 47 -1.33 -4.35 -5.14
N LEU A 48 -0.12 -3.93 -5.49
CA LEU A 48 0.15 -2.58 -5.95
C LEU A 48 0.74 -2.68 -7.35
N SER A 49 0.20 -1.95 -8.30
CA SER A 49 0.77 -1.88 -9.64
C SER A 49 1.04 -0.43 -10.00
N ALA A 50 2.10 -0.21 -10.76
CA ALA A 50 2.46 1.12 -11.19
C ALA A 50 3.18 1.07 -12.52
N THR A 51 3.07 2.15 -13.28
CA THR A 51 3.75 2.27 -14.55
C THR A 51 3.96 3.74 -14.89
N ASN A 52 5.04 4.01 -15.63
CA ASN A 52 5.24 5.31 -16.25
C ASN A 52 5.33 5.18 -17.76
N GLY A 53 4.79 4.10 -18.29
CA GLY A 53 4.77 3.85 -19.72
C GLY A 53 5.82 2.84 -20.17
N VAL A 54 7.01 2.90 -19.59
CA VAL A 54 8.10 1.97 -19.94
C VAL A 54 8.57 1.15 -18.75
N GLN A 55 8.44 1.69 -17.56
CA GLN A 55 8.81 0.96 -16.35
C GLN A 55 7.54 0.47 -15.67
N MET A 56 7.56 -0.78 -15.27
CA MET A 56 6.39 -1.42 -14.66
C MET A 56 6.80 -2.05 -13.35
N VAL A 57 5.93 -1.94 -12.38
CA VAL A 57 6.15 -2.46 -11.03
C VAL A 57 4.90 -3.17 -10.57
N PHE A 58 5.09 -4.36 -10.01
CA PHE A 58 4.03 -5.08 -9.32
C PHE A 58 4.56 -5.47 -7.95
N ILE A 59 3.87 -5.09 -6.89
CA ILE A 59 4.28 -5.38 -5.53
C ILE A 59 3.14 -6.06 -4.80
N SER A 60 3.45 -7.20 -4.16
CA SER A 60 2.51 -7.87 -3.26
C SER A 60 3.03 -7.74 -1.85
N PHE A 61 2.18 -7.42 -0.92
CA PHE A 61 2.59 -7.27 0.48
C PHE A 61 1.39 -7.37 1.41
N ALA A 62 1.67 -7.57 2.69
CA ALA A 62 0.65 -7.50 3.72
C ALA A 62 0.99 -6.36 4.67
N LEU A 63 -0.03 -5.69 5.18
CA LEU A 63 0.13 -4.71 6.25
C LEU A 63 -0.45 -5.30 7.53
N SER A 64 0.33 -5.24 8.60
CA SER A 64 -0.15 -5.63 9.92
C SER A 64 -1.08 -4.56 10.49
N TYR A 65 -1.63 -4.84 11.65
CA TYR A 65 -2.50 -3.87 12.33
C TYR A 65 -1.77 -2.55 12.64
N GLN A 66 -0.44 -2.57 12.69
CA GLN A 66 0.36 -1.35 12.88
C GLN A 66 0.69 -0.67 11.56
N SER A 67 0.14 -1.14 10.47
CA SER A 67 0.43 -0.68 9.13
C SER A 67 1.90 -0.90 8.74
N LYS A 68 2.50 -1.95 9.28
CA LYS A 68 3.86 -2.32 8.92
C LYS A 68 3.82 -3.39 7.86
N ALA A 69 4.48 -3.13 6.75
CA ALA A 69 4.53 -4.06 5.64
C ALA A 69 5.38 -5.28 5.97
N VAL A 70 4.89 -6.43 5.58
CA VAL A 70 5.61 -7.69 5.70
C VAL A 70 5.43 -8.49 4.42
N CYS A 71 6.32 -9.44 4.17
CA CYS A 71 6.25 -10.30 2.98
C CYS A 71 6.20 -9.48 1.70
N VAL A 72 7.06 -8.48 1.59
CA VAL A 72 7.04 -7.57 0.45
C VAL A 72 7.80 -8.21 -0.70
N ARG A 73 7.13 -8.37 -1.82
CA ARG A 73 7.73 -8.93 -3.03
C ARG A 73 7.43 -8.04 -4.21
N SER A 74 8.41 -7.85 -5.07
CA SER A 74 8.20 -7.02 -6.24
C SER A 74 8.68 -7.71 -7.51
N ILE A 75 7.99 -7.41 -8.60
CA ILE A 75 8.41 -7.72 -9.95
C ILE A 75 8.42 -6.40 -10.67
N ASN A 76 9.56 -6.03 -11.22
CA ASN A 76 9.63 -4.72 -11.85
C ASN A 76 10.60 -4.73 -13.03
N SER A 77 10.46 -3.72 -13.90
CA SER A 77 11.33 -3.49 -15.03
C SER A 77 12.15 -2.24 -14.76
N ASN A 78 13.33 -2.39 -14.20
CA ASN A 78 14.30 -1.29 -14.01
C ASN A 78 13.85 -0.19 -13.07
N CYS A 79 13.01 -0.50 -12.10
CA CYS A 79 12.63 0.47 -11.10
C CYS A 79 13.25 0.08 -9.76
N GLU A 80 13.96 0.99 -9.15
CA GLU A 80 14.51 0.75 -7.82
C GLU A 80 13.44 1.05 -6.79
N ILE A 81 13.16 0.06 -5.92
CA ILE A 81 12.07 0.15 -4.96
C ILE A 81 12.62 -0.09 -3.58
N HIS A 82 12.24 0.75 -2.64
CA HIS A 82 12.55 0.58 -1.23
C HIS A 82 11.28 0.64 -0.41
N CYS A 83 11.29 -0.04 0.73
CA CYS A 83 10.16 -0.06 1.65
C CYS A 83 10.65 0.30 3.04
N TYR A 84 9.90 1.17 3.73
CA TYR A 84 10.26 1.64 5.06
C TYR A 84 9.06 1.62 5.97
N PHE A 85 9.30 1.42 7.25
CA PHE A 85 8.29 1.52 8.28
C PHE A 85 8.64 2.65 9.24
N ASP A 86 7.70 3.55 9.47
CA ASP A 86 7.83 4.60 10.46
C ASP A 86 7.17 4.11 11.76
N PRO A 87 7.96 3.80 12.79
CA PRO A 87 7.37 3.29 14.04
C PRO A 87 6.62 4.36 14.84
N ASN A 88 6.88 5.63 14.59
CA ASN A 88 6.21 6.70 15.32
C ASN A 88 4.81 6.93 14.81
N GLU A 89 4.65 7.08 13.50
CA GLU A 89 3.33 7.24 12.92
C GLU A 89 2.61 5.93 12.64
N GLN A 90 3.35 4.84 12.66
CA GLN A 90 2.85 3.50 12.32
C GLN A 90 2.26 3.51 10.91
N CYS A 91 3.14 3.64 9.94
CA CYS A 91 2.77 3.61 8.52
C CYS A 91 3.93 3.07 7.70
N THR A 92 3.62 2.63 6.49
CA THR A 92 4.61 2.10 5.57
C THR A 92 4.78 3.05 4.40
N TYR A 93 6.03 3.22 3.97
CA TYR A 93 6.38 4.00 2.80
C TYR A 93 7.00 3.10 1.75
N PHE A 94 6.57 3.26 0.50
CA PHE A 94 7.27 2.70 -0.65
C PHE A 94 7.93 3.84 -1.39
N SER A 95 9.20 3.64 -1.75
CA SER A 95 9.97 4.62 -2.52
C SER A 95 10.22 4.06 -3.91
N PHE A 96 9.94 4.85 -4.93
CA PHE A 96 10.13 4.46 -6.32
C PHE A 96 11.13 5.42 -6.94
N ILE A 97 12.30 4.90 -7.34
CA ILE A 97 13.36 5.72 -7.88
C ILE A 97 13.45 5.49 -9.38
N GLY A 98 13.52 6.59 -10.11
CA GLY A 98 13.63 6.54 -11.57
C GLY A 98 12.30 6.64 -12.29
N THR A 99 11.21 6.89 -11.59
CA THR A 99 9.89 6.92 -12.21
C THR A 99 8.96 7.89 -11.48
N SER A 100 7.94 8.32 -12.16
CA SER A 100 6.75 8.88 -11.53
C SER A 100 5.78 7.73 -11.27
N TYR A 101 4.63 8.02 -10.74
CA TYR A 101 3.73 6.98 -10.30
C TYR A 101 2.35 7.13 -10.90
N SER A 102 1.88 6.07 -11.53
CA SER A 102 0.50 5.98 -11.97
C SER A 102 0.10 4.52 -11.88
N GLY A 103 -0.90 4.21 -11.09
CA GLY A 103 -1.28 2.82 -10.90
C GLY A 103 -2.43 2.66 -9.93
N THR A 104 -2.52 1.47 -9.35
CA THR A 104 -3.63 1.12 -8.45
C THR A 104 -3.12 0.36 -7.25
N LEU A 105 -3.83 0.52 -6.15
CA LEU A 105 -3.67 -0.31 -4.98
C LEU A 105 -4.95 -1.12 -4.80
N HIS A 106 -4.79 -2.41 -4.65
CA HIS A 106 -5.92 -3.33 -4.55
C HIS A 106 -5.79 -4.17 -3.29
N CYS A 107 -6.79 -4.13 -2.43
CA CYS A 107 -6.85 -5.00 -1.26
C CYS A 107 -7.41 -6.34 -1.66
N VAL A 108 -6.65 -7.41 -1.49
CA VAL A 108 -7.05 -8.75 -1.91
C VAL A 108 -7.52 -9.62 -0.77
N GLY A 109 -7.41 -9.15 0.46
CA GLY A 109 -7.94 -9.87 1.61
C GLY A 109 -7.60 -9.15 2.90
N ALA A 110 -8.43 -9.31 3.91
CA ALA A 110 -8.20 -8.68 5.19
C ALA A 110 -8.74 -9.56 6.32
N TYR A 111 -7.96 -9.63 7.38
CA TYR A 111 -8.31 -10.36 8.60
C TYR A 111 -8.28 -9.44 9.80
N LEU A 112 -8.61 -8.18 9.56
CA LEU A 112 -8.80 -7.21 10.63
C LEU A 112 -9.92 -6.27 10.23
N THR A 113 -10.47 -5.56 11.20
CA THR A 113 -11.48 -4.55 10.94
C THR A 113 -10.77 -3.28 10.54
N VAL A 114 -11.01 -2.84 9.31
CA VAL A 114 -10.36 -1.65 8.76
C VAL A 114 -11.43 -0.60 8.52
N LYS A 115 -11.28 0.56 9.18
CA LYS A 115 -12.18 1.66 8.91
C LYS A 115 -11.85 2.32 7.60
N ASN A 116 -10.58 2.44 7.34
CA ASN A 116 -10.18 3.22 6.22
C ASN A 116 -8.68 2.98 5.92
N ILE A 117 -8.30 3.19 4.69
CA ILE A 117 -6.91 3.21 4.28
C ILE A 117 -6.59 4.61 3.81
N LYS A 118 -5.54 5.19 4.38
CA LYS A 118 -5.05 6.48 3.94
C LYS A 118 -3.81 6.27 3.09
N ILE A 119 -3.83 6.87 1.91
CA ILE A 119 -2.73 6.78 0.96
C ILE A 119 -2.36 8.19 0.55
N GLU A 120 -1.06 8.50 0.64
CA GLU A 120 -0.55 9.79 0.22
C GLU A 120 0.65 9.59 -0.66
N ILE A 121 0.77 10.42 -1.69
CA ILE A 121 1.93 10.43 -2.55
C ILE A 121 2.73 11.67 -2.18
N LEU A 122 3.97 11.46 -1.73
CA LEU A 122 4.81 12.52 -1.18
C LEU A 122 6.07 12.65 -2.01
N LYS A 123 6.66 13.84 -1.97
CA LYS A 123 7.82 14.14 -2.80
C LYS A 123 9.12 13.89 -2.04
N ASP A 124 9.25 14.46 -0.87
CA ASP A 124 10.47 14.39 -0.10
C ASP A 124 10.14 13.84 1.28
N VAL A 125 10.75 12.69 1.62
CA VAL A 125 10.54 12.08 2.92
C VAL A 125 11.91 11.74 3.49
N ASP A 126 12.15 12.18 4.72
CA ASP A 126 13.37 11.82 5.43
C ASP A 126 13.17 10.45 6.07
N VAL A 127 13.84 9.45 5.54
CA VAL A 127 13.68 8.06 5.98
C VAL A 127 14.75 7.61 6.96
N THR A 128 15.60 8.51 7.42
CA THR A 128 16.77 8.14 8.23
C THR A 128 16.39 7.52 9.56
N SER A 129 15.22 7.87 10.10
CA SER A 129 14.75 7.30 11.36
C SER A 129 13.82 6.11 11.17
N PHE A 130 13.56 5.71 9.93
CA PHE A 130 12.63 4.63 9.65
C PHE A 130 13.34 3.28 9.61
N GLN A 131 12.58 2.23 9.81
CA GLN A 131 13.08 0.87 9.68
C GLN A 131 12.96 0.45 8.22
N GLU A 132 14.06 0.04 7.62
CA GLU A 132 14.01 -0.46 6.25
C GLU A 132 13.47 -1.88 6.24
N ILE A 133 12.60 -2.17 5.26
CA ILE A 133 11.97 -3.47 5.10
C ILE A 133 12.48 -4.07 3.80
N ASN A 134 12.88 -5.31 3.86
CA ASN A 134 13.42 -5.99 2.69
C ASN A 134 12.35 -6.19 1.63
N VAL A 135 12.68 -5.87 0.39
CA VAL A 135 11.82 -6.09 -0.77
C VAL A 135 12.44 -7.24 -1.58
N GLU A 136 11.72 -8.33 -1.66
CA GLU A 136 12.18 -9.49 -2.41
C GLU A 136 11.75 -9.46 -3.86
#